data_08e2c7281aa60cb2e43a76ddad852114
#
_entry.id   08e2c7281aa60cb2e43a76ddad852114
#
_cell.length_a   1.000
_cell.length_b   1.000
_cell.length_c   1.000
_cell.angle_alpha   90.00
_cell.angle_beta   90.00
_cell.angle_gamma   90.00
#
_symmetry.space_group_name_H-M   'P 1'
#
loop_
_entity.id
_entity.type
_entity.pdbx_description
1 polymer ?
#
loop_
_entity_poly.entity_id
_entity_poly.type
_entity_poly.pdbx_seq_one_letter_code
_entity_poly.pdbx_strand_id
1 'polypeptide(L)'
;MKKNVALLIAMILCLFACCALGEEAAMLRQDELINLRDELVESARSMPAEALTVYEDDGMYKLDYDAFALDSDQSALTDTAVIDGIEITPSENTLSDMRGLKPGDSLEQLLAAYPLDNPSLSGTHDEAVLYISGQLPGTVNTGRLLRDGSRAQVVEHAIYAAQGDQVYVSYAVYTLQDDVITAIQVLMQDQPMTLGEAQAELEQLSQLQAKADYSVYRSDDPDELALEDLYFGGFDFVSGTPEQLQAHLGAAQSDTWQQDGANYLRILQWEGIQAIFNYDSTRNLQRLSLLEIYEDMLEGPRGLRIDDTLASVIGRFRHDANEGALYGDGVTAPYGRCDKNNDGTASIAYAVQAENGTVLLRLTVVDGRLADMTCAWR
;
A
#
# COMPACT_ATOMS: atom_id res chain seq x y z
N MET A 1 -53.10 5.06 8.81
CA MET A 1 -51.97 5.55 8.06
C MET A 1 -50.79 6.01 8.94
N LYS A 2 -50.97 6.81 10.00
CA LYS A 2 -49.85 7.32 10.84
C LYS A 2 -49.02 6.22 11.58
N LYS A 3 -49.61 5.10 11.97
CA LYS A 3 -48.90 3.99 12.69
C LYS A 3 -47.94 3.19 11.77
N ASN A 4 -48.29 3.05 10.49
CA ASN A 4 -47.46 2.28 9.54
C ASN A 4 -46.23 3.08 9.05
N VAL A 5 -46.34 4.43 9.01
CA VAL A 5 -45.20 5.30 8.68
C VAL A 5 -44.19 5.33 9.81
N ALA A 6 -44.62 5.35 11.07
CA ALA A 6 -43.73 5.28 12.23
C ALA A 6 -42.97 3.96 12.32
N LEU A 7 -43.62 2.85 11.94
CA LEU A 7 -42.97 1.52 11.92
C LEU A 7 -41.90 1.41 10.79
N LEU A 8 -42.20 2.01 9.62
CA LEU A 8 -41.25 2.06 8.48
C LEU A 8 -40.04 2.93 8.79
N ILE A 9 -40.22 4.08 9.44
CA ILE A 9 -39.14 4.96 9.88
C ILE A 9 -38.33 4.30 10.98
N ALA A 10 -38.94 3.57 11.91
CA ALA A 10 -38.21 2.82 12.94
C ALA A 10 -37.39 1.64 12.33
N MET A 11 -37.91 0.97 11.30
CA MET A 11 -37.21 -0.09 10.58
C MET A 11 -36.02 0.46 9.76
N ILE A 12 -36.18 1.62 9.11
CA ILE A 12 -35.11 2.31 8.39
C ILE A 12 -34.05 2.82 9.38
N LEU A 13 -34.44 3.38 10.55
CA LEU A 13 -33.52 3.81 11.59
C LEU A 13 -32.78 2.62 12.26
N CYS A 14 -33.43 1.44 12.40
CA CYS A 14 -32.76 0.23 12.85
C CYS A 14 -31.75 -0.31 11.82
N LEU A 15 -32.06 -0.20 10.51
CA LEU A 15 -31.10 -0.57 9.46
C LEU A 15 -29.90 0.37 9.45
N PHE A 16 -30.09 1.68 9.64
CA PHE A 16 -28.99 2.63 9.78
C PHE A 16 -28.24 2.52 11.12
N ALA A 17 -28.87 2.07 12.20
CA ALA A 17 -28.22 1.85 13.48
C ALA A 17 -27.40 0.54 13.51
N CYS A 18 -27.73 -0.47 12.71
CA CYS A 18 -26.89 -1.66 12.51
C CYS A 18 -25.63 -1.35 11.70
N CYS A 19 -25.68 -0.39 10.78
CA CYS A 19 -24.48 0.07 10.07
C CYS A 19 -23.55 0.97 10.91
N ALA A 20 -23.96 1.42 12.10
CA ALA A 20 -23.18 2.32 12.96
C ALA A 20 -22.53 1.64 14.19
N LEU A 21 -22.75 0.35 14.39
CA LEU A 21 -21.99 -0.47 15.33
C LEU A 21 -20.93 -1.14 14.47
N GLY A 22 -19.68 -0.65 14.49
CA GLY A 22 -18.57 -1.15 13.68
C GLY A 22 -18.48 -2.69 13.74
N GLU A 23 -19.19 -3.36 12.83
CA GLU A 23 -18.85 -4.73 12.49
C GLU A 23 -17.46 -4.69 11.88
N GLU A 24 -16.53 -5.36 12.52
CA GLU A 24 -15.20 -5.63 11.96
C GLU A 24 -15.40 -6.16 10.54
N ALA A 25 -14.80 -5.51 9.55
CA ALA A 25 -14.95 -5.89 8.15
C ALA A 25 -14.60 -7.37 8.00
N ALA A 26 -15.55 -8.16 7.50
CA ALA A 26 -15.40 -9.61 7.43
C ALA A 26 -14.51 -10.01 6.25
N MET A 27 -13.79 -11.13 6.38
CA MET A 27 -13.05 -11.73 5.26
C MET A 27 -13.99 -12.08 4.10
N LEU A 28 -13.50 -12.01 2.87
CA LEU A 28 -14.21 -12.47 1.69
C LEU A 28 -14.50 -13.97 1.81
N ARG A 29 -15.73 -14.39 1.47
CA ARG A 29 -16.12 -15.79 1.53
C ARG A 29 -16.48 -16.31 0.15
N GLN A 30 -16.18 -17.58 -0.10
CA GLN A 30 -16.45 -18.21 -1.39
C GLN A 30 -17.94 -18.25 -1.74
N ASP A 31 -18.81 -18.40 -0.72
CA ASP A 31 -20.27 -18.38 -0.95
C ASP A 31 -20.77 -16.98 -1.39
N GLU A 32 -20.12 -15.89 -0.98
CA GLU A 32 -20.45 -14.54 -1.45
C GLU A 32 -20.20 -14.41 -2.97
N LEU A 33 -19.06 -14.92 -3.46
CA LEU A 33 -18.71 -14.90 -4.87
C LEU A 33 -19.66 -15.78 -5.71
N ILE A 34 -19.97 -16.99 -5.21
CA ILE A 34 -20.88 -17.92 -5.85
C ILE A 34 -22.30 -17.32 -5.95
N ASN A 35 -22.79 -16.72 -4.85
CA ASN A 35 -24.13 -16.12 -4.84
C ASN A 35 -24.23 -14.95 -5.83
N LEU A 36 -23.21 -14.07 -5.89
CA LEU A 36 -23.20 -12.98 -6.86
C LEU A 36 -23.22 -13.50 -8.29
N ARG A 37 -22.40 -14.51 -8.60
CA ARG A 37 -22.41 -15.16 -9.92
C ARG A 37 -23.80 -15.71 -10.25
N ASP A 38 -24.40 -16.47 -9.35
CA ASP A 38 -25.68 -17.13 -9.57
C ASP A 38 -26.83 -16.10 -9.76
N GLU A 39 -26.82 -14.99 -8.99
CA GLU A 39 -27.74 -13.88 -9.16
C GLU A 39 -27.64 -13.22 -10.54
N LEU A 40 -26.40 -12.98 -11.01
CA LEU A 40 -26.19 -12.38 -12.33
C LEU A 40 -26.54 -13.33 -13.47
N VAL A 41 -26.25 -14.62 -13.33
CA VAL A 41 -26.68 -15.65 -14.29
C VAL A 41 -28.22 -15.71 -14.39
N GLU A 42 -28.94 -15.71 -13.28
CA GLU A 42 -30.43 -15.67 -13.28
C GLU A 42 -30.96 -14.36 -13.85
N SER A 43 -30.29 -13.23 -13.57
CA SER A 43 -30.61 -11.94 -14.17
C SER A 43 -30.47 -12.00 -15.70
N ALA A 44 -29.33 -12.51 -16.19
CA ALA A 44 -29.07 -12.67 -17.62
C ALA A 44 -30.11 -13.56 -18.32
N ARG A 45 -30.53 -14.67 -17.69
CA ARG A 45 -31.59 -15.55 -18.24
C ARG A 45 -32.94 -14.86 -18.38
N SER A 46 -33.18 -13.84 -17.59
CA SER A 46 -34.43 -13.07 -17.63
C SER A 46 -34.41 -11.92 -18.65
N MET A 47 -33.24 -11.57 -19.20
CA MET A 47 -33.07 -10.48 -20.15
C MET A 47 -33.51 -10.87 -21.56
N PRO A 48 -33.99 -9.91 -22.39
CA PRO A 48 -34.32 -10.18 -23.80
C PRO A 48 -33.02 -10.46 -24.59
N ALA A 49 -33.13 -11.31 -25.59
CA ALA A 49 -31.96 -11.73 -26.42
C ALA A 49 -31.24 -10.55 -27.10
N GLU A 50 -31.95 -9.46 -27.35
CA GLU A 50 -31.42 -8.24 -27.97
C GLU A 50 -30.50 -7.45 -27.03
N ALA A 51 -30.53 -7.74 -25.70
CA ALA A 51 -29.66 -7.12 -24.72
C ALA A 51 -28.25 -7.79 -24.69
N LEU A 52 -28.07 -8.93 -25.35
CA LEU A 52 -26.84 -9.70 -25.34
C LEU A 52 -25.94 -9.32 -26.53
N THR A 53 -24.70 -8.91 -26.23
CA THR A 53 -23.59 -8.87 -27.19
C THR A 53 -22.59 -9.95 -26.83
N VAL A 54 -22.11 -10.69 -27.85
CA VAL A 54 -21.19 -11.82 -27.66
C VAL A 54 -19.83 -11.49 -28.29
N TYR A 55 -18.77 -11.61 -27.51
CA TYR A 55 -17.39 -11.53 -27.94
C TYR A 55 -16.75 -12.91 -27.76
N GLU A 56 -15.90 -13.32 -28.70
CA GLU A 56 -15.11 -14.55 -28.60
C GLU A 56 -13.62 -14.17 -28.49
N ASP A 57 -12.96 -14.73 -27.52
CA ASP A 57 -11.51 -14.58 -27.32
C ASP A 57 -10.92 -15.91 -26.84
N ASP A 58 -10.01 -16.49 -27.63
CA ASP A 58 -9.25 -17.72 -27.34
C ASP A 58 -10.12 -18.92 -26.89
N GLY A 59 -11.33 -19.06 -27.49
CA GLY A 59 -12.25 -20.15 -27.19
C GLY A 59 -13.14 -19.94 -25.97
N MET A 60 -13.04 -18.81 -25.32
CA MET A 60 -13.98 -18.33 -24.32
C MET A 60 -14.91 -17.26 -24.90
N TYR A 61 -16.07 -17.12 -24.33
CA TYR A 61 -17.07 -16.17 -24.77
C TYR A 61 -17.38 -15.19 -23.66
N LYS A 62 -17.30 -13.90 -23.96
CA LYS A 62 -17.80 -12.84 -23.08
C LYS A 62 -19.25 -12.51 -23.49
N LEU A 63 -20.18 -12.84 -22.63
CA LEU A 63 -21.61 -12.55 -22.77
C LEU A 63 -21.92 -11.22 -22.09
N ASP A 64 -21.96 -10.14 -22.87
CA ASP A 64 -22.06 -8.75 -22.37
C ASP A 64 -23.53 -8.29 -22.38
N TYR A 65 -24.01 -7.83 -21.22
CA TYR A 65 -25.37 -7.36 -20.93
C TYR A 65 -25.43 -5.88 -20.51
N ASP A 66 -24.47 -5.06 -20.93
CA ASP A 66 -24.34 -3.62 -20.64
C ASP A 66 -23.89 -3.33 -19.20
N ALA A 67 -24.64 -3.75 -18.19
CA ALA A 67 -24.30 -3.51 -16.78
C ALA A 67 -23.33 -4.54 -16.20
N PHE A 68 -23.25 -5.71 -16.83
CA PHE A 68 -22.35 -6.79 -16.46
C PHE A 68 -22.08 -7.72 -17.65
N ALA A 69 -20.98 -8.44 -17.57
CA ALA A 69 -20.66 -9.51 -18.52
C ALA A 69 -20.38 -10.82 -17.78
N LEU A 70 -20.57 -11.95 -18.48
CA LEU A 70 -20.26 -13.29 -18.01
C LEU A 70 -19.20 -13.90 -18.94
N ASP A 71 -18.12 -14.43 -18.35
CA ASP A 71 -17.14 -15.23 -19.09
C ASP A 71 -17.61 -16.69 -19.09
N SER A 72 -17.82 -17.26 -20.28
CA SER A 72 -18.49 -18.55 -20.51
C SER A 72 -17.72 -19.42 -21.47
N ASP A 73 -17.77 -20.74 -21.30
CA ASP A 73 -17.31 -21.74 -22.28
C ASP A 73 -18.20 -21.85 -23.51
N GLN A 74 -19.36 -21.17 -23.52
CA GLN A 74 -20.35 -21.23 -24.60
C GLN A 74 -20.81 -19.85 -25.03
N SER A 75 -21.10 -19.69 -26.31
CA SER A 75 -21.60 -18.44 -26.91
C SER A 75 -23.05 -18.09 -26.53
N ALA A 76 -23.70 -18.93 -25.72
CA ALA A 76 -25.05 -18.72 -25.22
C ALA A 76 -25.16 -19.27 -23.77
N LEU A 77 -25.93 -18.62 -22.94
CA LEU A 77 -26.19 -19.05 -21.57
C LEU A 77 -27.17 -20.23 -21.52
N THR A 78 -26.63 -21.44 -21.68
CA THR A 78 -27.37 -22.71 -21.57
C THR A 78 -27.33 -23.24 -20.13
N ASP A 79 -28.11 -24.30 -19.84
CA ASP A 79 -28.06 -24.97 -18.54
C ASP A 79 -26.74 -25.71 -18.28
N THR A 80 -25.92 -25.88 -19.31
CA THR A 80 -24.61 -26.57 -19.23
C THR A 80 -23.43 -25.61 -19.41
N ALA A 81 -23.69 -24.31 -19.61
CA ALA A 81 -22.65 -23.33 -19.72
C ALA A 81 -21.89 -23.20 -18.36
N VAL A 82 -20.57 -23.25 -18.43
CA VAL A 82 -19.69 -22.99 -17.29
C VAL A 82 -19.37 -21.50 -17.29
N ILE A 83 -19.57 -20.85 -16.16
CA ILE A 83 -19.27 -19.44 -15.96
C ILE A 83 -18.07 -19.31 -15.04
N ASP A 84 -16.94 -18.91 -15.61
CA ASP A 84 -15.65 -18.81 -14.92
C ASP A 84 -15.37 -17.41 -14.38
N GLY A 85 -16.06 -16.40 -14.95
CA GLY A 85 -15.89 -15.01 -14.55
C GLY A 85 -17.17 -14.19 -14.70
N ILE A 86 -17.24 -13.11 -13.96
CA ILE A 86 -18.21 -12.05 -14.10
C ILE A 86 -17.50 -10.71 -14.05
N GLU A 87 -18.02 -9.71 -14.77
CA GLU A 87 -17.54 -8.33 -14.72
C GLU A 87 -18.74 -7.38 -14.57
N ILE A 88 -18.69 -6.49 -13.58
CA ILE A 88 -19.66 -5.41 -13.39
C ILE A 88 -19.01 -4.13 -13.92
N THR A 89 -19.68 -3.47 -14.86
CA THR A 89 -19.22 -2.25 -15.52
C THR A 89 -20.14 -1.07 -15.25
N PRO A 90 -19.67 0.17 -15.43
CA PRO A 90 -20.51 1.36 -15.29
C PRO A 90 -21.66 1.33 -16.32
N SER A 91 -22.88 1.51 -15.85
CA SER A 91 -24.09 1.62 -16.70
C SER A 91 -25.11 2.55 -16.06
N GLU A 92 -26.22 2.86 -16.75
CA GLU A 92 -27.34 3.62 -16.18
C GLU A 92 -27.97 2.90 -14.97
N ASN A 93 -27.91 1.56 -14.97
CA ASN A 93 -28.40 0.69 -13.89
C ASN A 93 -27.25 -0.05 -13.25
N THR A 94 -26.24 0.69 -12.78
CA THR A 94 -25.01 0.12 -12.17
C THR A 94 -25.35 -0.86 -11.06
N LEU A 95 -24.88 -2.07 -11.18
CA LEU A 95 -25.03 -3.13 -10.18
C LEU A 95 -23.98 -2.99 -9.09
N SER A 96 -24.31 -3.54 -7.94
CA SER A 96 -23.35 -3.64 -6.83
C SER A 96 -22.86 -5.07 -6.69
N ASP A 97 -21.67 -5.24 -6.17
CA ASP A 97 -21.15 -6.53 -5.75
C ASP A 97 -21.81 -7.03 -4.45
N MET A 98 -21.32 -8.14 -3.91
CA MET A 98 -21.78 -8.78 -2.67
C MET A 98 -21.60 -7.92 -1.41
N ARG A 99 -20.87 -6.82 -1.48
CA ARG A 99 -20.62 -5.88 -0.36
C ARG A 99 -21.23 -4.50 -0.58
N GLY A 100 -22.03 -4.38 -1.63
CA GLY A 100 -22.68 -3.12 -2.02
C GLY A 100 -21.77 -2.13 -2.74
N LEU A 101 -20.53 -2.53 -3.08
CA LEU A 101 -19.62 -1.73 -3.88
C LEU A 101 -19.99 -1.80 -5.36
N LYS A 102 -19.80 -0.67 -6.05
CA LYS A 102 -20.13 -0.53 -7.47
C LYS A 102 -19.12 0.36 -8.19
N PRO A 103 -19.02 0.26 -9.51
CA PRO A 103 -18.32 1.25 -10.31
C PRO A 103 -18.79 2.68 -9.96
N GLY A 104 -17.81 3.58 -9.74
CA GLY A 104 -18.03 4.93 -9.24
C GLY A 104 -17.75 5.13 -7.75
N ASP A 105 -17.67 4.07 -6.94
CA ASP A 105 -17.29 4.18 -5.54
C ASP A 105 -15.77 4.43 -5.39
N SER A 106 -15.36 5.04 -4.28
CA SER A 106 -13.97 5.41 -4.04
C SER A 106 -13.13 4.24 -3.48
N LEU A 107 -11.80 4.35 -3.65
CA LEU A 107 -10.84 3.45 -3.00
C LEU A 107 -11.05 3.39 -1.47
N GLU A 108 -11.38 4.52 -0.83
CA GLU A 108 -11.65 4.58 0.62
C GLU A 108 -12.84 3.70 1.01
N GLN A 109 -13.95 3.77 0.24
CA GLN A 109 -15.12 2.91 0.44
C GLN A 109 -14.78 1.43 0.24
N LEU A 110 -13.99 1.13 -0.81
CA LEU A 110 -13.51 -0.23 -1.08
C LEU A 110 -12.67 -0.77 0.09
N LEU A 111 -11.69 -0.01 0.56
CA LEU A 111 -10.83 -0.43 1.67
C LEU A 111 -11.60 -0.57 2.99
N ALA A 112 -12.67 0.20 3.19
CA ALA A 112 -13.54 0.09 4.37
C ALA A 112 -14.43 -1.17 4.36
N ALA A 113 -14.70 -1.74 3.18
CA ALA A 113 -15.53 -2.94 3.03
C ALA A 113 -14.80 -4.25 3.35
N TYR A 114 -13.47 -4.23 3.47
CA TYR A 114 -12.63 -5.39 3.70
C TYR A 114 -11.68 -5.20 4.90
N PRO A 115 -11.16 -6.28 5.51
CA PRO A 115 -10.16 -6.18 6.55
C PRO A 115 -8.92 -5.44 6.05
N LEU A 116 -8.31 -4.67 6.93
CA LEU A 116 -7.09 -3.93 6.66
C LEU A 116 -6.12 -4.12 7.83
N ASP A 117 -5.32 -5.20 7.77
CA ASP A 117 -4.30 -5.51 8.79
C ASP A 117 -3.05 -4.65 8.62
N ASN A 118 -2.89 -4.06 7.43
CA ASN A 118 -1.78 -3.16 7.10
C ASN A 118 -2.31 -1.72 6.85
N PRO A 119 -2.58 -0.94 7.91
CA PRO A 119 -3.19 0.38 7.78
C PRO A 119 -2.32 1.40 7.04
N SER A 120 -1.00 1.19 6.96
CA SER A 120 -0.09 2.08 6.24
C SER A 120 -0.15 1.88 4.72
N LEU A 121 -0.77 0.80 4.22
CA LEU A 121 -0.73 0.38 2.82
C LEU A 121 0.70 0.34 2.26
N SER A 122 1.68 0.17 3.13
CA SER A 122 3.08 0.07 2.75
C SER A 122 3.36 -1.33 2.20
N GLY A 123 4.27 -1.40 1.28
CA GLY A 123 4.67 -2.58 0.55
C GLY A 123 5.77 -2.18 -0.40
N THR A 124 5.93 -2.90 -1.50
CA THR A 124 6.74 -2.42 -2.62
C THR A 124 5.97 -1.31 -3.35
N HIS A 125 6.61 -0.65 -4.32
CA HIS A 125 5.98 0.42 -5.11
C HIS A 125 4.79 -0.06 -5.90
N ASP A 126 4.89 -1.30 -6.36
CA ASP A 126 3.92 -1.88 -7.27
C ASP A 126 2.85 -2.66 -6.52
N GLU A 127 3.09 -3.00 -5.24
CA GLU A 127 2.20 -3.88 -4.48
C GLU A 127 2.22 -3.57 -2.98
N ALA A 128 1.03 -3.53 -2.36
CA ALA A 128 0.85 -3.52 -0.91
C ALA A 128 -0.06 -4.67 -0.50
N VAL A 129 0.34 -5.42 0.50
CA VAL A 129 -0.50 -6.47 1.10
C VAL A 129 -1.43 -5.84 2.12
N LEU A 130 -2.73 -5.98 1.93
CA LEU A 130 -3.76 -5.44 2.81
C LEU A 130 -3.96 -6.34 4.04
N TYR A 131 -4.03 -7.66 3.80
CA TYR A 131 -4.13 -8.68 4.83
C TYR A 131 -3.77 -10.06 4.28
N ILE A 132 -3.39 -10.97 5.19
CA ILE A 132 -3.30 -12.42 4.95
C ILE A 132 -3.92 -13.10 6.16
N SER A 133 -4.90 -13.96 5.96
CA SER A 133 -5.59 -14.66 7.05
C SER A 133 -5.87 -16.11 6.69
N GLY A 134 -5.60 -17.01 7.62
CA GLY A 134 -5.77 -18.45 7.45
C GLY A 134 -4.44 -19.19 7.24
N GLN A 135 -4.52 -20.48 6.93
CA GLN A 135 -3.36 -21.34 6.73
C GLN A 135 -3.71 -22.53 5.84
N LEU A 136 -2.79 -22.89 4.93
CA LEU A 136 -2.89 -24.15 4.18
C LEU A 136 -2.32 -25.35 4.99
N PRO A 137 -2.88 -26.56 4.84
CA PRO A 137 -4.10 -26.87 4.10
C PRO A 137 -5.36 -26.38 4.83
N GLY A 138 -6.22 -25.70 4.11
CA GLY A 138 -7.46 -25.09 4.59
C GLY A 138 -7.82 -23.95 3.66
N THR A 139 -8.37 -22.87 4.21
CA THR A 139 -8.67 -21.67 3.45
C THR A 139 -7.75 -20.55 3.90
N VAL A 140 -7.16 -19.84 2.92
CA VAL A 140 -6.40 -18.62 3.13
C VAL A 140 -7.06 -17.50 2.34
N ASN A 141 -7.26 -16.35 2.99
CA ASN A 141 -7.74 -15.14 2.36
C ASN A 141 -6.62 -14.14 2.29
N THR A 142 -6.47 -13.47 1.16
CA THR A 142 -5.52 -12.40 0.98
C THR A 142 -6.20 -11.17 0.39
N GLY A 143 -5.65 -10.00 0.71
CA GLY A 143 -5.98 -8.74 0.04
C GLY A 143 -4.70 -8.04 -0.37
N ARG A 144 -4.65 -7.53 -1.59
CA ARG A 144 -3.52 -6.76 -2.11
C ARG A 144 -3.97 -5.57 -2.94
N LEU A 145 -3.16 -4.53 -2.92
CA LEU A 145 -3.31 -3.34 -3.73
C LEU A 145 -2.15 -3.27 -4.70
N LEU A 146 -2.44 -3.32 -6.01
CA LEU A 146 -1.47 -3.11 -7.07
C LEU A 146 -1.48 -1.64 -7.48
N ARG A 147 -0.30 -1.09 -7.75
CA ARG A 147 -0.10 0.33 -8.07
C ARG A 147 0.68 0.51 -9.36
N ASP A 148 0.51 1.69 -9.95
CA ASP A 148 1.43 2.26 -10.92
C ASP A 148 1.98 3.55 -10.29
N GLY A 149 3.18 3.47 -9.75
CA GLY A 149 3.75 4.54 -8.92
C GLY A 149 2.89 4.82 -7.68
N SER A 150 2.37 6.05 -7.56
CA SER A 150 1.52 6.45 -6.43
C SER A 150 0.03 6.14 -6.61
N ARG A 151 -0.40 5.67 -7.80
CA ARG A 151 -1.81 5.49 -8.12
C ARG A 151 -2.22 4.04 -7.89
N ALA A 152 -3.32 3.83 -7.15
CA ALA A 152 -3.98 2.55 -7.08
C ALA A 152 -4.54 2.18 -8.45
N GLN A 153 -4.20 0.99 -8.94
CA GLN A 153 -4.68 0.45 -10.23
C GLN A 153 -5.67 -0.67 -10.01
N VAL A 154 -5.34 -1.57 -9.08
CA VAL A 154 -6.14 -2.76 -8.81
C VAL A 154 -6.12 -3.04 -7.31
N VAL A 155 -7.29 -3.37 -6.76
CA VAL A 155 -7.40 -4.06 -5.48
C VAL A 155 -7.91 -5.46 -5.74
N GLU A 156 -7.21 -6.44 -5.22
CA GLU A 156 -7.54 -7.85 -5.39
C GLU A 156 -7.73 -8.52 -4.04
N HIS A 157 -8.82 -9.24 -3.89
CA HIS A 157 -9.07 -10.13 -2.77
C HIS A 157 -9.13 -11.57 -3.28
N ALA A 158 -8.31 -12.45 -2.73
CA ALA A 158 -8.25 -13.85 -3.16
C ALA A 158 -8.59 -14.81 -2.03
N ILE A 159 -9.21 -15.93 -2.40
CA ILE A 159 -9.53 -17.06 -1.52
C ILE A 159 -8.82 -18.28 -2.08
N TYR A 160 -7.85 -18.79 -1.34
CA TYR A 160 -7.17 -20.06 -1.61
C TYR A 160 -7.85 -21.16 -0.83
N ALA A 161 -8.50 -22.10 -1.48
CA ALA A 161 -9.22 -23.21 -0.87
C ALA A 161 -8.55 -24.54 -1.22
N ALA A 162 -7.91 -25.18 -0.21
CA ALA A 162 -7.24 -26.46 -0.41
C ALA A 162 -8.25 -27.62 -0.48
N GLN A 163 -8.11 -28.49 -1.49
CA GLN A 163 -8.86 -29.73 -1.64
C GLN A 163 -7.86 -30.87 -1.95
N GLY A 164 -7.41 -31.57 -0.91
CA GLY A 164 -6.30 -32.54 -1.02
C GLY A 164 -4.98 -31.84 -1.35
N ASP A 165 -4.33 -32.25 -2.43
CA ASP A 165 -3.06 -31.69 -2.89
C ASP A 165 -3.23 -30.53 -3.88
N GLN A 166 -4.47 -30.11 -4.14
CA GLN A 166 -4.80 -29.02 -5.03
C GLN A 166 -5.37 -27.82 -4.27
N VAL A 167 -5.14 -26.62 -4.81
CA VAL A 167 -5.66 -25.36 -4.28
C VAL A 167 -6.41 -24.64 -5.40
N TYR A 168 -7.69 -24.38 -5.14
CA TYR A 168 -8.53 -23.57 -6.04
C TYR A 168 -8.52 -22.13 -5.55
N VAL A 169 -8.37 -21.18 -6.47
CA VAL A 169 -8.33 -19.76 -6.12
C VAL A 169 -9.52 -19.04 -6.76
N SER A 170 -10.19 -18.24 -5.96
CA SER A 170 -11.26 -17.36 -6.41
C SER A 170 -10.89 -15.93 -6.07
N TYR A 171 -11.21 -14.98 -6.96
CA TYR A 171 -10.82 -13.59 -6.84
C TYR A 171 -12.02 -12.66 -6.91
N ALA A 172 -11.96 -11.56 -6.15
CA ALA A 172 -12.69 -10.34 -6.41
C ALA A 172 -11.67 -9.24 -6.74
N VAL A 173 -11.74 -8.70 -7.94
CA VAL A 173 -10.76 -7.76 -8.50
C VAL A 173 -11.46 -6.44 -8.80
N TYR A 174 -10.97 -5.36 -8.24
CA TYR A 174 -11.48 -4.00 -8.43
C TYR A 174 -10.45 -3.20 -9.22
N THR A 175 -10.80 -2.83 -10.45
CA THR A 175 -9.97 -1.95 -11.28
C THR A 175 -10.29 -0.50 -10.92
N LEU A 176 -9.25 0.31 -10.74
CA LEU A 176 -9.37 1.70 -10.34
C LEU A 176 -8.75 2.64 -11.38
N GLN A 177 -9.36 3.81 -11.49
CA GLN A 177 -8.79 4.96 -12.18
C GLN A 177 -9.01 6.20 -11.32
N ASP A 178 -7.92 6.92 -11.00
CA ASP A 178 -7.95 8.11 -10.14
C ASP A 178 -8.68 7.85 -8.79
N ASP A 179 -8.36 6.70 -8.15
CA ASP A 179 -8.93 6.21 -6.89
C ASP A 179 -10.44 5.96 -6.92
N VAL A 180 -11.01 5.74 -8.09
CA VAL A 180 -12.43 5.40 -8.31
C VAL A 180 -12.52 4.04 -8.98
N ILE A 181 -13.42 3.17 -8.50
CA ILE A 181 -13.68 1.85 -9.10
C ILE A 181 -14.27 2.06 -10.50
N THR A 182 -13.63 1.47 -11.51
CA THR A 182 -14.11 1.49 -12.91
C THR A 182 -14.68 0.15 -13.36
N ALA A 183 -14.27 -0.96 -12.74
CA ALA A 183 -14.82 -2.28 -12.99
C ALA A 183 -14.65 -3.16 -11.76
N ILE A 184 -15.53 -4.14 -11.60
CA ILE A 184 -15.44 -5.20 -10.58
C ILE A 184 -15.49 -6.53 -11.29
N GLN A 185 -14.49 -7.38 -11.08
CA GLN A 185 -14.42 -8.72 -11.64
C GLN A 185 -14.45 -9.77 -10.55
N VAL A 186 -15.18 -10.86 -10.76
CA VAL A 186 -15.08 -12.06 -9.94
C VAL A 186 -14.65 -13.20 -10.85
N LEU A 187 -13.54 -13.82 -10.48
CA LEU A 187 -12.92 -14.91 -11.24
C LEU A 187 -12.91 -16.17 -10.38
N MET A 188 -13.30 -17.29 -10.95
CA MET A 188 -13.26 -18.61 -10.32
C MET A 188 -12.36 -19.50 -11.16
N GLN A 189 -11.13 -19.74 -10.69
CA GLN A 189 -10.23 -20.61 -11.43
C GLN A 189 -10.75 -22.04 -11.43
N ASP A 190 -10.93 -22.59 -12.60
CA ASP A 190 -11.29 -23.98 -12.85
C ASP A 190 -10.05 -24.90 -12.79
N GLN A 191 -8.85 -24.36 -13.06
CA GLN A 191 -7.58 -25.09 -13.00
C GLN A 191 -6.88 -24.82 -11.67
N PRO A 192 -6.83 -25.83 -10.79
CA PRO A 192 -6.17 -25.67 -9.51
C PRO A 192 -4.64 -25.62 -9.66
N MET A 193 -3.99 -24.88 -8.78
CA MET A 193 -2.55 -24.97 -8.57
C MET A 193 -2.21 -26.09 -7.58
N THR A 194 -0.95 -26.50 -7.54
CA THR A 194 -0.47 -27.43 -6.50
C THR A 194 -0.38 -26.72 -5.15
N LEU A 195 -0.47 -27.50 -4.06
CA LEU A 195 -0.27 -26.97 -2.71
C LEU A 195 1.08 -26.26 -2.53
N GLY A 196 2.15 -26.77 -3.19
CA GLY A 196 3.49 -26.18 -3.13
C GLY A 196 3.56 -24.82 -3.84
N GLU A 197 2.90 -24.67 -4.99
CA GLU A 197 2.82 -23.37 -5.70
C GLU A 197 2.05 -22.34 -4.87
N ALA A 198 0.90 -22.72 -4.32
CA ALA A 198 0.12 -21.84 -3.45
C ALA A 198 0.89 -21.41 -2.19
N GLN A 199 1.64 -22.34 -1.57
CA GLN A 199 2.49 -22.02 -0.42
C GLN A 199 3.60 -21.04 -0.78
N ALA A 200 4.25 -21.20 -1.95
CA ALA A 200 5.31 -20.30 -2.40
C ALA A 200 4.76 -18.88 -2.69
N GLU A 201 3.59 -18.78 -3.28
CA GLU A 201 2.94 -17.48 -3.53
C GLU A 201 2.56 -16.78 -2.21
N LEU A 202 1.93 -17.50 -1.27
CA LEU A 202 1.58 -16.96 0.04
C LEU A 202 2.81 -16.57 0.87
N GLU A 203 3.94 -17.29 0.74
CA GLU A 203 5.19 -16.92 1.37
C GLU A 203 5.75 -15.61 0.81
N GLN A 204 5.67 -15.39 -0.50
CA GLN A 204 6.05 -14.12 -1.12
C GLN A 204 5.18 -12.96 -0.61
N LEU A 205 3.86 -13.13 -0.56
CA LEU A 205 2.95 -12.14 0.01
C LEU A 205 3.26 -11.84 1.49
N SER A 206 3.58 -12.86 2.27
CA SER A 206 3.97 -12.70 3.68
C SER A 206 5.27 -11.94 3.84
N GLN A 207 6.24 -12.15 2.94
CA GLN A 207 7.49 -11.39 2.94
C GLN A 207 7.27 -9.91 2.55
N LEU A 208 6.36 -9.65 1.61
CA LEU A 208 5.95 -8.28 1.28
C LEU A 208 5.25 -7.60 2.46
N GLN A 209 4.35 -8.30 3.14
CA GLN A 209 3.68 -7.80 4.34
C GLN A 209 4.67 -7.51 5.47
N ALA A 210 5.62 -8.40 5.71
CA ALA A 210 6.64 -8.23 6.76
C ALA A 210 7.57 -7.03 6.52
N LYS A 211 7.84 -6.69 5.24
CA LYS A 211 8.57 -5.46 4.88
C LYS A 211 7.74 -4.19 5.11
N ALA A 212 6.44 -4.33 5.26
CA ALA A 212 5.47 -3.26 5.28
C ALA A 212 5.01 -2.84 6.69
N ASP A 213 5.58 -3.39 7.77
CA ASP A 213 5.16 -3.06 9.13
C ASP A 213 5.66 -1.67 9.58
N TYR A 214 5.12 -0.64 8.93
CA TYR A 214 5.32 0.78 9.24
C TYR A 214 4.12 1.41 9.93
N SER A 215 3.30 0.60 10.58
CA SER A 215 2.04 1.01 11.22
C SER A 215 2.17 2.07 12.33
N VAL A 216 3.39 2.46 12.69
CA VAL A 216 3.66 3.37 13.79
C VAL A 216 3.41 4.85 13.44
N TYR A 217 3.32 5.23 12.15
CA TYR A 217 3.38 6.64 11.74
C TYR A 217 2.22 7.11 10.84
N ARG A 218 1.02 6.57 10.99
CA ARG A 218 -0.18 7.21 10.45
C ARG A 218 -0.72 8.21 11.49
N SER A 219 -0.33 9.46 11.32
CA SER A 219 -1.14 10.57 11.74
C SER A 219 -2.07 10.93 10.57
N ASP A 220 -3.36 11.08 10.81
CA ASP A 220 -4.32 11.63 9.83
C ASP A 220 -3.96 13.08 9.45
N ASP A 221 -3.02 13.68 10.17
CA ASP A 221 -2.43 15.00 9.93
C ASP A 221 -0.93 14.91 10.27
N PRO A 222 -0.07 14.53 9.31
CA PRO A 222 1.36 14.38 9.55
C PRO A 222 2.00 15.73 9.91
N ASP A 223 2.66 15.76 11.05
CA ASP A 223 3.36 16.93 11.54
C ASP A 223 4.63 17.25 10.74
N GLU A 224 5.17 18.46 10.95
CA GLU A 224 6.51 18.81 10.48
C GLU A 224 7.55 17.87 11.08
N LEU A 225 8.67 17.66 10.36
CA LEU A 225 9.80 16.90 10.89
C LEU A 225 10.34 17.59 12.17
N ALA A 226 10.47 16.85 13.25
CA ALA A 226 11.01 17.31 14.53
C ALA A 226 12.36 16.63 14.84
N LEU A 227 13.11 17.13 15.82
CA LEU A 227 14.39 16.53 16.23
C LEU A 227 14.20 15.12 16.81
N GLU A 228 13.09 14.92 17.51
CA GLU A 228 12.68 13.62 18.05
C GLU A 228 12.31 12.57 16.99
N ASP A 229 12.14 12.97 15.73
CA ASP A 229 11.92 12.05 14.63
C ASP A 229 13.23 11.50 14.03
N LEU A 230 14.39 12.12 14.34
CA LEU A 230 15.68 11.79 13.72
C LEU A 230 16.28 10.50 14.29
N TYR A 231 15.47 9.46 14.34
CA TYR A 231 15.87 8.10 14.67
C TYR A 231 16.00 7.25 13.40
N PHE A 232 17.09 6.49 13.36
CA PHE A 232 17.39 5.59 12.25
C PHE A 232 17.48 4.16 12.78
N GLY A 233 16.39 3.39 12.59
CA GLY A 233 16.28 2.04 13.11
C GLY A 233 16.45 1.93 14.64
N GLY A 234 16.08 2.99 15.38
CA GLY A 234 16.28 3.09 16.83
C GLY A 234 17.58 3.81 17.26
N PHE A 235 18.46 4.18 16.32
CA PHE A 235 19.66 4.96 16.58
C PHE A 235 19.34 6.47 16.48
N ASP A 236 19.65 7.24 17.53
CA ASP A 236 19.45 8.69 17.59
C ASP A 236 20.56 9.44 16.85
N PHE A 237 20.21 10.15 15.76
CA PHE A 237 21.18 10.96 15.00
C PHE A 237 21.77 12.11 15.81
N VAL A 238 20.98 12.73 16.70
CA VAL A 238 21.39 13.97 17.41
C VAL A 238 22.40 13.69 18.50
N SER A 239 22.22 12.61 19.26
CA SER A 239 23.03 12.27 20.42
C SER A 239 23.86 10.99 20.27
N GLY A 240 23.74 10.31 19.13
CA GLY A 240 24.34 9.00 18.89
C GLY A 240 25.85 9.01 18.81
N THR A 241 26.49 7.93 19.27
CA THR A 241 27.94 7.73 19.26
C THR A 241 28.35 6.65 18.28
N PRO A 242 29.64 6.62 17.83
CA PRO A 242 30.15 5.55 16.97
C PRO A 242 29.93 4.15 17.54
N GLU A 243 30.10 4.02 18.86
CA GLU A 243 29.97 2.74 19.57
C GLU A 243 28.53 2.26 19.60
N GLN A 244 27.55 3.18 19.73
CA GLN A 244 26.12 2.87 19.65
C GLN A 244 25.73 2.47 18.24
N LEU A 245 26.22 3.18 17.22
CA LEU A 245 25.93 2.85 15.82
C LEU A 245 26.54 1.48 15.44
N GLN A 246 27.77 1.19 15.89
CA GLN A 246 28.37 -0.12 15.68
C GLN A 246 27.66 -1.23 16.48
N ALA A 247 27.14 -0.94 17.67
CA ALA A 247 26.34 -1.91 18.42
C ALA A 247 25.04 -2.25 17.69
N HIS A 248 24.50 -1.30 16.90
CA HIS A 248 23.28 -1.45 16.13
C HIS A 248 23.52 -2.18 14.79
N LEU A 249 24.54 -1.78 14.03
CA LEU A 249 24.82 -2.27 12.68
C LEU A 249 25.89 -3.39 12.65
N GLY A 250 26.52 -3.67 13.76
CA GLY A 250 27.74 -4.52 13.78
C GLY A 250 29.01 -3.72 13.49
N ALA A 251 30.15 -4.41 13.46
CA ALA A 251 31.44 -3.78 13.17
C ALA A 251 31.45 -3.17 11.78
N ALA A 252 31.92 -1.92 11.66
CA ALA A 252 32.08 -1.26 10.37
C ALA A 252 33.10 -2.00 9.50
N GLN A 253 32.86 -2.06 8.20
CA GLN A 253 33.80 -2.62 7.21
C GLN A 253 35.03 -1.73 7.07
N SER A 254 34.88 -0.42 7.28
CA SER A 254 35.97 0.56 7.28
C SER A 254 35.79 1.53 8.44
N ASP A 255 36.87 1.82 9.17
CA ASP A 255 36.96 2.79 10.25
C ASP A 255 38.21 3.65 10.04
N THR A 256 38.03 4.85 9.55
CA THR A 256 39.14 5.72 9.15
C THR A 256 39.09 7.08 9.86
N TRP A 257 40.26 7.61 10.13
CA TRP A 257 40.41 8.93 10.72
C TRP A 257 41.04 9.88 9.71
N GLN A 258 40.43 11.04 9.57
CA GLN A 258 40.91 12.13 8.71
C GLN A 258 41.09 13.39 9.55
N GLN A 259 42.19 14.13 9.34
CA GLN A 259 42.36 15.43 9.94
C GLN A 259 41.64 16.50 9.10
N ASP A 260 40.84 17.32 9.77
CA ASP A 260 40.12 18.45 9.18
C ASP A 260 40.47 19.74 9.94
N GLY A 261 41.49 20.45 9.43
CA GLY A 261 42.06 21.60 10.12
C GLY A 261 42.64 21.23 11.49
N ALA A 262 42.11 21.80 12.55
CA ALA A 262 42.48 21.48 13.93
C ALA A 262 41.71 20.28 14.50
N ASN A 263 40.66 19.83 13.82
CA ASN A 263 39.75 18.81 14.29
C ASN A 263 40.01 17.45 13.57
N TYR A 264 39.26 16.44 13.93
CA TYR A 264 39.33 15.12 13.30
C TYR A 264 37.93 14.65 12.91
N LEU A 265 37.88 13.91 11.81
CA LEU A 265 36.70 13.16 11.36
C LEU A 265 36.97 11.68 11.56
N ARG A 266 36.03 10.94 12.13
CA ARG A 266 36.00 9.49 12.12
C ARG A 266 34.92 9.05 11.14
N ILE A 267 35.32 8.33 10.10
CA ILE A 267 34.44 7.87 9.03
C ILE A 267 34.26 6.37 9.21
N LEU A 268 33.02 5.97 9.49
CA LEU A 268 32.60 4.58 9.55
C LEU A 268 31.83 4.23 8.30
N GLN A 269 32.08 3.06 7.74
CA GLN A 269 31.43 2.61 6.52
C GLN A 269 31.00 1.16 6.66
N TRP A 270 29.75 0.90 6.30
CA TRP A 270 29.14 -0.42 6.13
C TRP A 270 28.70 -0.56 4.67
N GLU A 271 28.22 -1.73 4.28
CA GLU A 271 27.50 -1.89 3.02
C GLU A 271 26.26 -0.99 3.05
N GLY A 272 26.12 -0.11 2.07
CA GLY A 272 24.95 0.79 1.97
C GLY A 272 24.84 1.92 3.00
N ILE A 273 25.80 2.09 3.94
CA ILE A 273 25.74 3.12 4.98
C ILE A 273 27.11 3.76 5.19
N GLN A 274 27.12 5.10 5.31
CA GLN A 274 28.29 5.87 5.76
C GLN A 274 27.90 6.78 6.92
N ALA A 275 28.76 6.86 7.94
CA ALA A 275 28.61 7.80 9.07
C ALA A 275 29.91 8.59 9.29
N ILE A 276 29.77 9.89 9.49
CA ILE A 276 30.93 10.79 9.76
C ILE A 276 30.71 11.46 11.11
N PHE A 277 31.63 11.22 12.05
CA PHE A 277 31.64 11.80 13.37
C PHE A 277 32.73 12.88 13.47
N ASN A 278 32.36 14.03 14.02
CA ASN A 278 33.29 15.13 14.28
C ASN A 278 33.88 15.00 15.68
N TYR A 279 35.20 15.23 15.77
CA TYR A 279 35.96 15.27 17.00
C TYR A 279 36.78 16.55 17.06
N ASP A 280 36.95 17.06 18.27
CA ASP A 280 37.83 18.21 18.49
C ASP A 280 39.32 17.85 18.34
N SER A 281 40.18 18.85 18.52
CA SER A 281 41.66 18.71 18.46
C SER A 281 42.23 17.74 19.49
N THR A 282 41.49 17.42 20.54
CA THR A 282 41.85 16.48 21.63
C THR A 282 41.21 15.11 21.45
N ARG A 283 40.52 14.90 20.32
CA ARG A 283 39.75 13.70 19.97
C ARG A 283 38.57 13.39 20.90
N ASN A 284 37.93 14.42 21.45
CA ASN A 284 36.64 14.26 22.10
C ASN A 284 35.55 14.32 21.02
N LEU A 285 34.61 13.37 21.07
CA LEU A 285 33.44 13.36 20.18
C LEU A 285 32.64 14.66 20.38
N GLN A 286 32.36 15.35 19.28
CA GLN A 286 31.50 16.51 19.24
C GLN A 286 30.08 16.14 18.82
N ARG A 287 29.95 15.44 17.69
CA ARG A 287 28.66 14.99 17.17
C ARG A 287 28.82 14.02 15.97
N LEU A 288 27.79 13.28 15.67
CA LEU A 288 27.58 12.72 14.33
C LEU A 288 27.24 13.87 13.38
N SER A 289 28.04 14.08 12.36
CA SER A 289 27.83 15.21 11.42
C SER A 289 27.10 14.82 10.16
N LEU A 290 27.20 13.55 9.74
CA LEU A 290 26.54 13.02 8.58
C LEU A 290 26.23 11.53 8.79
N LEU A 291 25.03 11.15 8.38
CA LEU A 291 24.63 9.75 8.17
C LEU A 291 24.00 9.65 6.77
N GLU A 292 24.54 8.78 5.94
CA GLU A 292 24.11 8.54 4.58
C GLU A 292 23.74 7.07 4.41
N ILE A 293 22.58 6.81 3.80
CA ILE A 293 21.99 5.48 3.62
C ILE A 293 21.55 5.38 2.16
N TYR A 294 22.09 4.40 1.43
CA TYR A 294 21.81 4.17 0.01
C TYR A 294 21.46 2.70 -0.31
N GLU A 295 21.27 1.88 0.74
CA GLU A 295 20.72 0.53 0.65
C GLU A 295 19.71 0.30 1.79
N ASP A 296 18.78 -0.63 1.63
CA ASP A 296 17.72 -0.94 2.61
C ASP A 296 18.25 -1.71 3.84
N MET A 297 19.28 -1.15 4.47
CA MET A 297 19.93 -1.72 5.65
C MET A 297 19.48 -1.07 6.95
N LEU A 298 18.98 0.14 6.91
CA LEU A 298 18.60 0.92 8.07
C LEU A 298 17.37 1.77 7.78
N GLU A 299 16.37 1.65 8.63
CA GLU A 299 15.16 2.46 8.57
C GLU A 299 15.46 3.91 8.95
N GLY A 300 14.99 4.85 8.14
CA GLY A 300 15.11 6.28 8.39
C GLY A 300 14.00 6.85 9.27
N PRO A 301 13.97 8.17 9.44
CA PRO A 301 12.96 8.88 10.22
C PRO A 301 11.54 8.52 9.77
N ARG A 302 10.65 8.28 10.74
CA ARG A 302 9.25 7.89 10.50
C ARG A 302 9.11 6.65 9.61
N GLY A 303 10.05 5.72 9.72
CA GLY A 303 10.00 4.47 9.00
C GLY A 303 10.31 4.59 7.50
N LEU A 304 11.01 5.63 7.06
CA LEU A 304 11.49 5.73 5.69
C LEU A 304 12.45 4.60 5.34
N ARG A 305 12.30 4.03 4.15
CA ARG A 305 13.25 3.04 3.63
C ARG A 305 13.67 3.35 2.21
N ILE A 306 14.86 2.91 1.85
CA ILE A 306 15.26 2.87 0.45
C ILE A 306 14.22 2.08 -0.31
N ASP A 307 13.88 2.55 -1.50
CA ASP A 307 12.80 2.06 -2.33
C ASP A 307 11.38 2.55 -1.99
N ASP A 308 11.14 3.33 -0.95
CA ASP A 308 9.84 3.97 -0.70
C ASP A 308 9.41 4.87 -1.88
N THR A 309 8.12 4.90 -2.21
CA THR A 309 7.61 5.78 -3.28
C THR A 309 7.69 7.25 -2.88
N LEU A 310 7.80 8.14 -3.87
CA LEU A 310 7.73 9.59 -3.63
C LEU A 310 6.48 9.98 -2.84
N ALA A 311 5.33 9.39 -3.15
CA ALA A 311 4.08 9.64 -2.42
C ALA A 311 4.15 9.16 -0.97
N SER A 312 4.70 7.95 -0.72
CA SER A 312 4.92 7.44 0.63
C SER A 312 5.87 8.33 1.43
N VAL A 313 6.96 8.78 0.80
CA VAL A 313 7.94 9.67 1.42
C VAL A 313 7.30 11.01 1.82
N ILE A 314 6.60 11.66 0.89
CA ILE A 314 5.92 12.95 1.14
C ILE A 314 4.82 12.79 2.18
N GLY A 315 4.02 11.72 2.09
CA GLY A 315 2.88 11.47 2.99
C GLY A 315 3.25 11.21 4.46
N ARG A 316 4.55 10.99 4.78
CA ARG A 316 5.02 10.82 6.18
C ARG A 316 5.26 12.12 6.91
N PHE A 317 5.28 13.23 6.19
CA PHE A 317 5.54 14.55 6.72
C PHE A 317 4.43 15.50 6.31
N ARG A 318 4.27 16.59 7.07
CA ARG A 318 3.34 17.64 6.70
C ARG A 318 3.62 18.13 5.27
N HIS A 319 2.58 18.30 4.48
CA HIS A 319 2.66 18.93 3.18
C HIS A 319 1.46 19.84 2.96
N ASP A 320 1.75 21.10 2.76
CA ASP A 320 0.79 22.09 2.30
C ASP A 320 0.81 22.06 0.75
N ALA A 321 -0.34 22.17 0.10
CA ALA A 321 -0.50 22.00 -1.35
C ALA A 321 0.16 23.12 -2.21
N ASN A 322 1.31 23.65 -1.81
CA ASN A 322 2.02 24.71 -2.52
C ASN A 322 3.15 24.16 -3.37
N GLU A 323 3.30 24.68 -4.60
CA GLU A 323 4.35 24.28 -5.53
C GLU A 323 5.76 24.44 -4.94
N GLY A 324 6.46 23.32 -4.77
CA GLY A 324 7.86 23.26 -4.35
C GLY A 324 8.12 23.31 -2.85
N ALA A 325 7.36 24.06 -2.05
CA ALA A 325 7.41 24.00 -0.60
C ALA A 325 6.39 23.00 -0.07
N LEU A 326 6.85 21.97 0.65
CA LEU A 326 5.96 21.01 1.32
C LEU A 326 5.34 21.67 2.54
N TYR A 327 6.14 22.38 3.35
CA TYR A 327 5.69 23.26 4.42
C TYR A 327 6.74 24.33 4.73
N GLY A 328 6.35 25.37 5.45
CA GLY A 328 7.20 26.52 5.72
C GLY A 328 7.48 27.35 4.48
N ASP A 329 8.61 28.08 4.49
CA ASP A 329 9.05 28.93 3.35
C ASP A 329 10.01 28.20 2.37
N GLY A 330 10.33 26.93 2.64
CA GLY A 330 11.27 26.11 1.87
C GLY A 330 12.74 26.51 2.01
N VAL A 331 13.07 27.47 2.92
CA VAL A 331 14.41 28.04 3.07
C VAL A 331 14.87 28.13 4.51
N THR A 332 13.99 28.62 5.41
CA THR A 332 14.29 28.84 6.83
C THR A 332 13.68 27.71 7.67
N ALA A 333 14.51 26.98 8.42
CA ALA A 333 14.03 25.88 9.26
C ALA A 333 13.07 26.37 10.36
N PRO A 334 11.96 25.61 10.65
CA PRO A 334 11.61 24.34 10.04
C PRO A 334 10.97 24.49 8.63
N TYR A 335 11.37 23.65 7.69
CA TYR A 335 10.73 23.60 6.36
C TYR A 335 10.80 22.22 5.73
N GLY A 336 9.89 21.96 4.81
CA GLY A 336 9.94 20.87 3.84
C GLY A 336 9.88 21.41 2.41
N ARG A 337 10.68 20.84 1.51
CA ARG A 337 10.75 21.23 0.11
C ARG A 337 10.95 20.01 -0.79
N CYS A 338 10.29 20.01 -1.95
CA CYS A 338 10.46 19.00 -2.99
C CYS A 338 10.78 19.69 -4.32
N ASP A 339 11.96 19.43 -4.87
CA ASP A 339 12.37 19.89 -6.19
C ASP A 339 12.34 18.69 -7.15
N LYS A 340 11.45 18.74 -8.15
CA LYS A 340 11.36 17.74 -9.22
C LYS A 340 12.19 18.17 -10.41
N ASN A 341 13.02 17.28 -10.91
CA ASN A 341 13.83 17.49 -12.09
C ASN A 341 13.16 16.90 -13.35
N ASN A 342 13.55 17.40 -14.52
CA ASN A 342 13.00 16.92 -15.80
C ASN A 342 13.48 15.52 -16.21
N ASP A 343 14.42 14.96 -15.49
CA ASP A 343 15.02 13.63 -15.73
C ASP A 343 14.37 12.50 -14.92
N GLY A 344 13.23 12.77 -14.25
CA GLY A 344 12.53 11.79 -13.40
C GLY A 344 13.07 11.72 -11.97
N THR A 345 14.09 12.54 -11.62
CA THR A 345 14.59 12.60 -10.24
C THR A 345 13.83 13.66 -9.43
N ALA A 346 13.75 13.47 -8.11
CA ALA A 346 13.30 14.47 -7.19
C ALA A 346 14.24 14.54 -5.98
N SER A 347 14.47 15.76 -5.48
CA SER A 347 15.20 16.02 -4.25
C SER A 347 14.25 16.59 -3.21
N ILE A 348 14.08 15.88 -2.11
CA ILE A 348 13.27 16.32 -0.98
C ILE A 348 14.21 16.72 0.15
N ALA A 349 13.94 17.84 0.79
CA ALA A 349 14.71 18.35 1.91
C ALA A 349 13.79 18.78 3.04
N TYR A 350 13.99 18.20 4.21
CA TYR A 350 13.36 18.63 5.46
C TYR A 350 14.42 19.22 6.38
N ALA A 351 14.18 20.41 6.89
CA ALA A 351 15.09 21.08 7.79
C ALA A 351 14.46 21.29 9.17
N VAL A 352 15.20 20.95 10.20
CA VAL A 352 14.79 21.08 11.61
C VAL A 352 15.75 22.01 12.33
N GLN A 353 15.21 22.95 13.10
CA GLN A 353 16.02 23.84 13.93
C GLN A 353 16.40 23.15 15.25
N ALA A 354 17.70 23.10 15.54
CA ALA A 354 18.24 22.66 16.83
C ALA A 354 18.95 23.81 17.53
N GLU A 355 19.26 23.65 18.82
CA GLU A 355 19.97 24.69 19.60
C GLU A 355 21.32 25.09 18.99
N ASN A 356 22.04 24.13 18.41
CA ASN A 356 23.40 24.28 17.89
C ASN A 356 23.51 24.28 16.37
N GLY A 357 22.43 24.60 15.66
CA GLY A 357 22.42 24.64 14.19
C GLY A 357 21.14 24.09 13.59
N THR A 358 21.19 23.75 12.33
CA THR A 358 20.08 23.16 11.59
C THR A 358 20.46 21.73 11.21
N VAL A 359 19.56 20.77 11.39
CA VAL A 359 19.70 19.44 10.84
C VAL A 359 18.89 19.36 9.54
N LEU A 360 19.50 18.82 8.52
CA LEU A 360 18.89 18.62 7.19
C LEU A 360 18.75 17.13 6.91
N LEU A 361 17.53 16.66 6.72
CA LEU A 361 17.22 15.37 6.13
C LEU A 361 17.00 15.60 4.63
N ARG A 362 17.89 15.05 3.79
CA ARG A 362 17.77 15.09 2.33
C ARG A 362 17.45 13.67 1.84
N LEU A 363 16.51 13.60 0.93
CA LEU A 363 16.03 12.37 0.32
C LEU A 363 16.14 12.52 -1.19
N THR A 364 16.83 11.61 -1.85
CA THR A 364 16.94 11.58 -3.31
C THR A 364 16.03 10.50 -3.86
N VAL A 365 15.14 10.90 -4.75
CA VAL A 365 14.19 10.00 -5.41
C VAL A 365 14.59 9.89 -6.89
N VAL A 366 14.74 8.64 -7.35
CA VAL A 366 15.06 8.31 -8.74
C VAL A 366 13.96 7.38 -9.27
N ASP A 367 13.41 7.69 -10.44
CA ASP A 367 12.30 6.94 -11.05
C ASP A 367 11.10 6.74 -10.09
N GLY A 368 10.80 7.79 -9.31
CA GLY A 368 9.72 7.79 -8.32
C GLY A 368 10.02 7.04 -7.02
N ARG A 369 11.27 6.61 -6.80
CA ARG A 369 11.71 5.76 -5.67
C ARG A 369 12.80 6.43 -4.85
N LEU A 370 12.75 6.26 -3.54
CA LEU A 370 13.80 6.73 -2.63
C LEU A 370 15.09 5.94 -2.86
N ALA A 371 16.10 6.62 -3.42
CA ALA A 371 17.39 6.02 -3.74
C ALA A 371 18.44 6.25 -2.64
N ASP A 372 18.38 7.38 -1.94
CA ASP A 372 19.24 7.64 -0.79
C ASP A 372 18.57 8.56 0.25
N MET A 373 19.04 8.43 1.48
CA MET A 373 18.71 9.30 2.62
C MET A 373 20.00 9.85 3.21
N THR A 374 20.11 11.15 3.30
CA THR A 374 21.24 11.83 3.96
C THR A 374 20.72 12.69 5.10
N CYS A 375 21.19 12.46 6.32
CA CYS A 375 20.96 13.35 7.47
C CYS A 375 22.27 14.04 7.85
N ALA A 376 22.25 15.36 7.91
CA ALA A 376 23.47 16.14 8.16
C ALA A 376 23.19 17.43 8.94
N TRP A 377 24.19 17.84 9.74
CA TRP A 377 24.22 19.18 10.33
C TRP A 377 24.68 20.23 9.30
N ARG A 378 24.00 21.40 9.35
CA ARG A 378 24.39 22.63 8.64
C ARG A 378 25.00 23.62 9.57
#